data_4a73ca2816bc76e0501fcb5c554b66c5
#
_entry.id   4a73ca2816bc76e0501fcb5c554b66c5
#
_cell.length_a   1.000
_cell.length_b   1.000
_cell.length_c   1.000
_cell.angle_alpha   90.00
_cell.angle_beta   90.00
_cell.angle_gamma   90.00
#
_symmetry.space_group_name_H-M   'P 1'
#
loop_
_entity.id
_entity.type
_entity.pdbx_description
1 polymer ?
#
loop_
_entity_poly.entity_id
_entity_poly.type
_entity_poly.pdbx_seq_one_letter_code
_entity_poly.pdbx_strand_id
1 'polypeptide(L)'
;MVKYKELVAEFKNLKNSKGSLLGGVDPEHAARMKLQNRFSTGVDIAKYTSDIMHADMGAYDQDPSNYTQSLGCWHGFSAQQMVMAVKKYQKTTSKSYVYLSGWMVAGLRSEFGPLPDQSMHEKTAVPNLINEIYTFLKQADARELQHLFLSLDEAREKGTNEDEIIQQIDNFETHVVPIIADIDAGFGNEEATYLLAKKMIEAGACCIQIENQVSDAKQCGHQAGKVTVPHEDFLSKINAIRYAYLELGVENGLIVARTDSLGAGLTQKVPVSKEPGDIASRYNDFLETKEIEDLSELTQYDIAIQQNGKLVKPVRLENGLYTFREGTGFDRVILDCITSLESGADLLWIETERPNVKQIADMVKEIRKVHPQAKLVYNNSPSFNWTLAFREQVFNEWSESGKDISEYPDPKKEPKGLMDEKFDKSELSKEADKLIQRFQKDAANQAGIFHHLITLPTYHDTALGTHVLAEGYFGDKGMLAYVKEIQRKEIRRDLASVKHQDLAGSTVGDEHKEYFSGDNALLAGGKGSTMDRF
;
A
#
# COMPACT_ATOMS: atom_id res chain seq x y z
N MET A 1 -4.94 21.71 -14.43
CA MET A 1 -3.65 21.48 -15.11
C MET A 1 -3.49 22.49 -16.23
N VAL A 2 -2.27 22.97 -16.51
CA VAL A 2 -2.00 23.90 -17.61
C VAL A 2 -2.23 23.17 -18.94
N LYS A 3 -2.95 23.81 -19.87
CA LYS A 3 -3.29 23.23 -21.16
C LYS A 3 -2.10 23.30 -22.13
N TYR A 4 -2.04 22.36 -23.06
CA TYR A 4 -0.93 22.26 -24.01
C TYR A 4 -0.66 23.58 -24.75
N LYS A 5 -1.69 24.17 -25.37
CA LYS A 5 -1.55 25.45 -26.12
C LYS A 5 -1.10 26.61 -25.21
N GLU A 6 -1.56 26.64 -23.95
CA GLU A 6 -1.17 27.67 -22.97
C GLU A 6 0.30 27.52 -22.59
N LEU A 7 0.76 26.28 -22.37
CA LEU A 7 2.15 25.99 -22.03
C LEU A 7 3.10 26.33 -23.20
N VAL A 8 2.71 26.02 -24.43
CA VAL A 8 3.47 26.46 -25.64
C VAL A 8 3.57 27.98 -25.70
N ALA A 9 2.49 28.71 -25.43
CA ALA A 9 2.49 30.17 -25.40
C ALA A 9 3.38 30.72 -24.27
N GLU A 10 3.37 30.11 -23.10
CA GLU A 10 4.26 30.45 -21.99
C GLU A 10 5.73 30.31 -22.37
N PHE A 11 6.16 29.19 -22.97
CA PHE A 11 7.53 29.01 -23.42
C PHE A 11 7.92 29.94 -24.58
N LYS A 12 6.98 30.29 -25.48
CA LYS A 12 7.21 31.32 -26.50
C LYS A 12 7.49 32.71 -25.88
N ASN A 13 6.71 33.09 -24.87
CA ASN A 13 6.91 34.36 -24.15
C ASN A 13 8.23 34.36 -23.38
N LEU A 14 8.58 33.22 -22.73
CA LEU A 14 9.84 33.07 -22.03
C LEU A 14 11.02 33.18 -22.98
N LYS A 15 10.99 32.52 -24.16
CA LYS A 15 12.02 32.62 -25.19
C LYS A 15 12.18 34.06 -25.66
N ASN A 16 11.08 34.76 -25.92
CA ASN A 16 11.11 36.17 -26.34
C ASN A 16 11.74 37.09 -25.27
N SER A 17 11.49 36.82 -23.99
CA SER A 17 12.03 37.63 -22.88
C SER A 17 13.47 37.31 -22.50
N LYS A 18 13.92 36.05 -22.65
CA LYS A 18 15.26 35.57 -22.27
C LYS A 18 16.25 35.53 -23.43
N GLY A 19 15.77 35.66 -24.67
CA GLY A 19 16.61 35.78 -25.88
C GLY A 19 17.65 34.65 -26.02
N SER A 20 18.93 35.02 -26.04
CA SER A 20 20.04 34.09 -26.29
C SER A 20 20.18 32.94 -25.29
N LEU A 21 19.64 33.08 -24.07
CA LEU A 21 19.66 31.98 -23.08
C LEU A 21 18.81 30.78 -23.54
N LEU A 22 17.82 31.00 -24.38
CA LEU A 22 16.93 29.97 -24.91
C LEU A 22 17.06 29.81 -26.42
N GLY A 23 18.16 30.28 -27.02
CA GLY A 23 18.35 30.36 -28.45
C GLY A 23 18.06 29.07 -29.22
N GLY A 24 18.59 27.94 -28.76
CA GLY A 24 18.40 26.63 -29.38
C GLY A 24 17.12 25.89 -28.95
N VAL A 25 16.33 26.43 -28.00
CA VAL A 25 15.15 25.75 -27.48
C VAL A 25 13.93 26.06 -28.34
N ASP A 26 13.26 25.01 -28.83
CA ASP A 26 11.93 25.15 -29.41
C ASP A 26 10.86 25.20 -28.32
N PRO A 27 9.97 26.20 -28.29
CA PRO A 27 8.95 26.34 -27.26
C PRO A 27 7.94 25.18 -27.20
N GLU A 28 7.62 24.57 -28.33
CA GLU A 28 6.70 23.44 -28.38
C GLU A 28 7.35 22.18 -27.84
N HIS A 29 8.61 21.91 -28.22
CA HIS A 29 9.38 20.80 -27.66
C HIS A 29 9.53 20.93 -26.13
N ALA A 30 9.82 22.15 -25.64
CA ALA A 30 9.87 22.40 -24.20
C ALA A 30 8.54 22.13 -23.50
N ALA A 31 7.42 22.49 -24.13
CA ALA A 31 6.09 22.21 -23.60
C ALA A 31 5.79 20.70 -23.55
N ARG A 32 6.12 19.96 -24.60
CA ARG A 32 5.98 18.50 -24.64
C ARG A 32 6.79 17.82 -23.55
N MET A 33 8.08 18.17 -23.40
CA MET A 33 8.94 17.65 -22.34
C MET A 33 8.41 17.99 -20.94
N LYS A 34 7.87 19.20 -20.74
CA LYS A 34 7.26 19.60 -19.46
C LYS A 34 6.01 18.78 -19.15
N LEU A 35 5.19 18.44 -20.13
CA LEU A 35 4.02 17.58 -19.94
C LEU A 35 4.43 16.14 -19.65
N GLN A 36 5.47 15.60 -20.28
CA GLN A 36 6.02 14.27 -20.00
C GLN A 36 6.58 14.15 -18.58
N ASN A 37 7.03 15.26 -17.99
CA ASN A 37 7.51 15.31 -16.60
C ASN A 37 6.73 16.37 -15.80
N ARG A 38 5.46 16.07 -15.51
CA ARG A 38 4.53 16.99 -14.81
C ARG A 38 4.95 17.31 -13.39
N PHE A 39 5.55 16.37 -12.69
CA PHE A 39 5.94 16.48 -11.29
C PHE A 39 7.43 16.75 -11.18
N SER A 40 7.79 17.92 -10.68
CA SER A 40 9.20 18.34 -10.55
C SER A 40 9.89 17.67 -9.36
N THR A 41 9.15 17.42 -8.27
CA THR A 41 9.67 16.84 -7.04
C THR A 41 8.77 15.74 -6.48
N GLY A 42 9.30 14.90 -5.58
CA GLY A 42 8.49 13.94 -4.86
C GLY A 42 7.44 14.62 -3.95
N VAL A 43 7.77 15.79 -3.40
CA VAL A 43 6.81 16.57 -2.61
C VAL A 43 5.61 17.01 -3.45
N ASP A 44 5.80 17.39 -4.73
CA ASP A 44 4.69 17.70 -5.63
C ASP A 44 3.80 16.46 -5.87
N ILE A 45 4.42 15.28 -5.98
CA ILE A 45 3.70 14.01 -6.09
C ILE A 45 2.90 13.74 -4.82
N ALA A 46 3.52 13.88 -3.63
CA ALA A 46 2.86 13.65 -2.35
C ALA A 46 1.64 14.57 -2.17
N LYS A 47 1.74 15.86 -2.53
CA LYS A 47 0.61 16.80 -2.53
C LYS A 47 -0.51 16.36 -3.45
N TYR A 48 -0.18 16.08 -4.71
CA TYR A 48 -1.17 15.68 -5.71
C TYR A 48 -1.90 14.39 -5.32
N THR A 49 -1.17 13.39 -4.85
CA THR A 49 -1.74 12.09 -4.52
C THR A 49 -2.48 12.07 -3.18
N SER A 50 -2.10 12.92 -2.21
CA SER A 50 -2.88 13.10 -0.99
C SER A 50 -4.24 13.75 -1.25
N ASP A 51 -4.31 14.72 -2.17
CA ASP A 51 -5.58 15.32 -2.57
C ASP A 51 -6.52 14.29 -3.21
N ILE A 52 -5.99 13.35 -4.01
CA ILE A 52 -6.76 12.23 -4.57
C ILE A 52 -7.33 11.37 -3.44
N MET A 53 -6.50 10.96 -2.46
CA MET A 53 -6.97 10.13 -1.36
C MET A 53 -8.06 10.82 -0.52
N HIS A 54 -7.94 12.12 -0.26
CA HIS A 54 -8.99 12.88 0.42
C HIS A 54 -10.30 12.94 -0.36
N ALA A 55 -10.22 13.13 -1.68
CA ALA A 55 -11.40 13.11 -2.55
C ALA A 55 -12.07 11.71 -2.53
N ASP A 56 -11.28 10.64 -2.61
CA ASP A 56 -11.78 9.27 -2.55
C ASP A 56 -12.39 8.94 -1.18
N MET A 57 -11.81 9.42 -0.06
CA MET A 57 -12.39 9.30 1.28
C MET A 57 -13.75 10.01 1.36
N GLY A 58 -13.86 11.20 0.79
CA GLY A 58 -15.12 11.93 0.70
C GLY A 58 -16.18 11.22 -0.15
N ALA A 59 -15.78 10.59 -1.25
CA ALA A 59 -16.68 9.78 -2.07
C ALA A 59 -17.15 8.51 -1.34
N TYR A 60 -16.26 7.86 -0.59
CA TYR A 60 -16.58 6.71 0.24
C TYR A 60 -17.58 7.07 1.37
N ASP A 61 -17.46 8.24 1.98
CA ASP A 61 -18.39 8.70 3.02
C ASP A 61 -19.82 8.87 2.49
N GLN A 62 -19.95 9.21 1.23
CA GLN A 62 -21.25 9.33 0.56
C GLN A 62 -21.81 7.97 0.15
N ASP A 63 -20.95 7.08 -0.35
CA ASP A 63 -21.32 5.73 -0.77
C ASP A 63 -20.10 4.79 -0.59
N PRO A 64 -20.19 3.82 0.36
CA PRO A 64 -19.12 2.86 0.60
C PRO A 64 -18.73 1.98 -0.59
N SER A 65 -19.54 1.94 -1.66
CA SER A 65 -19.14 1.26 -2.91
C SER A 65 -17.97 1.96 -3.62
N ASN A 66 -17.62 3.19 -3.19
CA ASN A 66 -16.44 3.94 -3.64
C ASN A 66 -15.16 3.58 -2.87
N TYR A 67 -15.09 2.40 -2.27
CA TYR A 67 -13.85 1.94 -1.67
C TYR A 67 -12.69 1.85 -2.68
N THR A 68 -11.48 1.95 -2.17
CA THR A 68 -10.25 1.95 -2.97
C THR A 68 -9.46 0.65 -2.77
N GLN A 69 -8.54 0.34 -3.70
CA GLN A 69 -7.78 -0.90 -3.69
C GLN A 69 -6.32 -0.68 -4.03
N SER A 70 -5.43 -1.52 -3.50
CA SER A 70 -4.03 -1.57 -3.93
C SER A 70 -3.47 -2.98 -3.95
N LEU A 71 -2.44 -3.15 -4.76
CA LEU A 71 -1.58 -4.32 -4.75
C LEU A 71 -0.20 -3.93 -4.23
N GLY A 72 0.39 -4.78 -3.40
CA GLY A 72 1.77 -4.66 -2.96
C GLY A 72 2.74 -4.84 -4.13
N CYS A 73 3.64 -3.88 -4.31
CA CYS A 73 4.66 -3.89 -5.36
C CYS A 73 6.05 -3.76 -4.73
N TRP A 74 7.01 -4.56 -5.19
CA TRP A 74 8.37 -4.60 -4.65
C TRP A 74 9.43 -4.02 -5.59
N HIS A 75 9.02 -3.55 -6.78
CA HIS A 75 9.85 -2.81 -7.73
C HIS A 75 8.98 -1.94 -8.64
N GLY A 76 9.60 -0.94 -9.28
CA GLY A 76 8.90 0.01 -10.13
C GLY A 76 8.19 -0.62 -11.31
N PHE A 77 8.76 -1.67 -11.92
CA PHE A 77 8.14 -2.35 -13.06
C PHE A 77 6.80 -3.02 -12.69
N SER A 78 6.70 -3.70 -11.54
CA SER A 78 5.43 -4.30 -11.11
C SER A 78 4.34 -3.25 -10.88
N ALA A 79 4.69 -2.12 -10.26
CA ALA A 79 3.78 -1.01 -10.07
C ALA A 79 3.33 -0.40 -11.40
N GLN A 80 4.25 -0.19 -12.34
CA GLN A 80 3.95 0.30 -13.68
C GLN A 80 2.96 -0.63 -14.40
N GLN A 81 3.24 -1.93 -14.43
CA GLN A 81 2.37 -2.92 -15.09
C GLN A 81 0.97 -2.97 -14.46
N MET A 82 0.89 -2.86 -13.12
CA MET A 82 -0.39 -2.81 -12.41
C MET A 82 -1.20 -1.59 -12.82
N VAL A 83 -0.62 -0.38 -12.76
CA VAL A 83 -1.36 0.86 -13.08
C VAL A 83 -1.72 0.93 -14.55
N MET A 84 -0.83 0.52 -15.46
CA MET A 84 -1.13 0.41 -16.89
C MET A 84 -2.28 -0.58 -17.16
N ALA A 85 -2.32 -1.72 -16.46
CA ALA A 85 -3.41 -2.68 -16.59
C ALA A 85 -4.74 -2.08 -16.12
N VAL A 86 -4.77 -1.42 -14.98
CA VAL A 86 -5.96 -0.74 -14.46
C VAL A 86 -6.46 0.30 -15.46
N LYS A 87 -5.59 1.21 -15.91
CA LYS A 87 -5.94 2.24 -16.89
C LYS A 87 -6.46 1.64 -18.20
N LYS A 88 -5.86 0.56 -18.69
CA LYS A 88 -6.28 -0.12 -19.92
C LYS A 88 -7.68 -0.73 -19.81
N TYR A 89 -7.95 -1.46 -18.72
CA TYR A 89 -9.18 -2.24 -18.59
C TYR A 89 -10.34 -1.47 -17.96
N GLN A 90 -10.06 -0.58 -17.01
CA GLN A 90 -11.07 0.24 -16.33
C GLN A 90 -11.26 1.62 -16.98
N LYS A 91 -10.36 2.01 -17.91
CA LYS A 91 -10.34 3.33 -18.56
C LYS A 91 -10.05 4.50 -17.60
N THR A 92 -9.58 4.21 -16.41
CA THR A 92 -9.19 5.19 -15.39
C THR A 92 -8.18 4.58 -14.43
N THR A 93 -7.37 5.39 -13.77
CA THR A 93 -6.50 5.01 -12.65
C THR A 93 -7.15 5.30 -11.29
N SER A 94 -8.35 5.88 -11.29
CA SER A 94 -9.09 6.24 -10.08
C SER A 94 -9.27 5.04 -9.15
N LYS A 95 -9.19 5.29 -7.83
CA LYS A 95 -9.36 4.29 -6.76
C LYS A 95 -8.34 3.14 -6.74
N SER A 96 -7.28 3.23 -7.55
CA SER A 96 -6.23 2.22 -7.62
C SER A 96 -4.93 2.81 -7.10
N TYR A 97 -4.44 2.28 -5.97
CA TYR A 97 -3.22 2.74 -5.30
C TYR A 97 -2.12 1.68 -5.38
N VAL A 98 -0.92 2.05 -5.00
CA VAL A 98 0.18 1.12 -4.75
C VAL A 98 0.35 0.97 -3.24
N TYR A 99 0.49 -0.26 -2.76
CA TYR A 99 0.95 -0.51 -1.40
C TYR A 99 2.44 -0.88 -1.43
N LEU A 100 3.21 -0.26 -0.54
CA LEU A 100 4.62 -0.57 -0.35
C LEU A 100 4.76 -1.31 0.98
N SER A 101 4.95 -2.63 0.90
CA SER A 101 5.00 -3.53 2.05
C SER A 101 6.38 -3.58 2.68
N GLY A 102 6.48 -3.35 3.98
CA GLY A 102 7.71 -3.56 4.76
C GLY A 102 8.24 -4.97 4.63
N TRP A 103 7.37 -6.00 4.63
CA TRP A 103 7.77 -7.39 4.38
C TRP A 103 8.51 -7.56 3.04
N MET A 104 7.98 -7.00 1.94
CA MET A 104 8.63 -7.14 0.63
C MET A 104 9.95 -6.37 0.55
N VAL A 105 10.04 -5.24 1.25
CA VAL A 105 11.30 -4.49 1.37
C VAL A 105 12.34 -5.33 2.11
N ALA A 106 12.00 -5.87 3.27
CA ALA A 106 12.89 -6.73 4.05
C ALA A 106 13.32 -7.98 3.26
N GLY A 107 12.36 -8.70 2.69
CA GLY A 107 12.59 -9.97 2.02
C GLY A 107 13.25 -9.88 0.64
N LEU A 108 13.11 -8.75 -0.07
CA LEU A 108 13.47 -8.66 -1.49
C LEU A 108 14.39 -7.48 -1.84
N ARG A 109 14.52 -6.46 -0.99
CA ARG A 109 15.19 -5.20 -1.32
C ARG A 109 16.34 -4.85 -0.38
N SER A 110 16.55 -5.57 0.72
CA SER A 110 17.66 -5.32 1.64
C SER A 110 19.01 -5.62 0.99
N GLU A 111 20.00 -4.76 1.21
CA GLU A 111 21.40 -4.97 0.80
C GLU A 111 22.07 -6.12 1.59
N PHE A 112 21.53 -6.49 2.74
CA PHE A 112 21.99 -7.65 3.52
C PHE A 112 21.51 -9.01 2.98
N GLY A 113 20.71 -9.01 1.90
CA GLY A 113 20.01 -10.18 1.37
C GLY A 113 18.62 -10.32 1.96
N PRO A 114 17.93 -11.45 1.71
CA PRO A 114 16.57 -11.67 2.23
C PRO A 114 16.54 -11.66 3.76
N LEU A 115 15.72 -10.79 4.32
CA LEU A 115 15.51 -10.65 5.76
C LEU A 115 14.05 -10.95 6.13
N PRO A 116 13.78 -11.45 7.34
CA PRO A 116 12.43 -11.53 7.86
C PRO A 116 11.86 -10.12 8.12
N ASP A 117 10.54 -10.04 8.22
CA ASP A 117 9.80 -8.81 8.51
C ASP A 117 9.95 -8.39 9.99
N GLN A 118 11.13 -7.89 10.34
CA GLN A 118 11.56 -7.54 11.70
C GLN A 118 12.33 -6.22 11.79
N SER A 119 12.08 -5.28 10.88
CA SER A 119 12.70 -3.94 10.83
C SER A 119 14.24 -3.95 10.84
N MET A 120 14.85 -4.99 10.25
CA MET A 120 16.32 -5.12 10.19
C MET A 120 16.92 -4.58 8.89
N HIS A 121 16.10 -4.28 7.90
CA HIS A 121 16.57 -3.71 6.63
C HIS A 121 16.98 -2.23 6.78
N GLU A 122 17.65 -1.72 5.79
CA GLU A 122 18.14 -0.35 5.75
C GLU A 122 16.98 0.65 5.76
N LYS A 123 17.05 1.67 6.61
CA LYS A 123 16.01 2.72 6.72
C LYS A 123 15.72 3.43 5.40
N THR A 124 16.70 3.48 4.50
CA THR A 124 16.57 4.14 3.19
C THR A 124 15.94 3.25 2.11
N ALA A 125 15.76 1.95 2.36
CA ALA A 125 15.19 1.03 1.37
C ALA A 125 13.77 1.42 0.93
N VAL A 126 12.92 1.83 1.89
CA VAL A 126 11.54 2.29 1.61
C VAL A 126 11.53 3.58 0.79
N PRO A 127 12.18 4.69 1.19
CA PRO A 127 12.26 5.90 0.36
C PRO A 127 12.81 5.66 -1.04
N ASN A 128 13.82 4.81 -1.18
CA ASN A 128 14.42 4.47 -2.47
C ASN A 128 13.40 3.74 -3.37
N LEU A 129 12.63 2.81 -2.81
CA LEU A 129 11.59 2.11 -3.57
C LEU A 129 10.42 3.04 -3.97
N ILE A 130 10.01 3.97 -3.11
CA ILE A 130 9.01 5.00 -3.46
C ILE A 130 9.48 5.79 -4.69
N ASN A 131 10.71 6.28 -4.66
CA ASN A 131 11.29 7.03 -5.78
C ASN A 131 11.39 6.18 -7.06
N GLU A 132 11.79 4.91 -6.94
CA GLU A 132 11.83 3.96 -8.07
C GLU A 132 10.43 3.79 -8.68
N ILE A 133 9.41 3.52 -7.87
CA ILE A 133 8.03 3.32 -8.33
C ILE A 133 7.56 4.56 -9.11
N TYR A 134 7.70 5.75 -8.54
CA TYR A 134 7.29 6.97 -9.24
C TYR A 134 8.10 7.27 -10.50
N THR A 135 9.36 6.85 -10.54
CA THR A 135 10.16 6.95 -11.78
C THR A 135 9.56 6.09 -12.89
N PHE A 136 9.14 4.87 -12.60
CA PHE A 136 8.48 3.99 -13.57
C PHE A 136 7.09 4.48 -13.98
N LEU A 137 6.30 5.03 -13.05
CA LEU A 137 4.98 5.58 -13.36
C LEU A 137 5.07 6.84 -14.23
N LYS A 138 6.01 7.74 -13.94
CA LYS A 138 6.28 8.92 -14.77
C LYS A 138 6.77 8.53 -16.17
N GLN A 139 7.55 7.47 -16.28
CA GLN A 139 8.01 6.97 -17.58
C GLN A 139 6.84 6.41 -18.41
N ALA A 140 5.84 5.77 -17.78
CA ALA A 140 4.61 5.38 -18.47
C ALA A 140 3.82 6.61 -18.99
N ASP A 141 3.76 7.70 -18.23
CA ASP A 141 3.18 8.97 -18.69
C ASP A 141 3.92 9.53 -19.89
N ALA A 142 5.24 9.61 -19.81
CA ALA A 142 6.09 10.15 -20.87
C ALA A 142 5.89 9.38 -22.19
N ARG A 143 5.84 8.03 -22.10
CA ARG A 143 5.60 7.16 -23.25
C ARG A 143 4.20 7.35 -23.87
N GLU A 144 3.15 7.38 -23.07
CA GLU A 144 1.79 7.55 -23.59
C GLU A 144 1.59 8.95 -24.20
N LEU A 145 2.14 9.98 -23.57
CA LEU A 145 2.13 11.34 -24.12
C LEU A 145 2.93 11.46 -25.43
N GLN A 146 4.09 10.78 -25.51
CA GLN A 146 4.88 10.76 -26.73
C GLN A 146 4.08 10.16 -27.90
N HIS A 147 3.32 9.08 -27.68
CA HIS A 147 2.43 8.54 -28.72
C HIS A 147 1.33 9.53 -29.13
N LEU A 148 0.79 10.32 -28.20
CA LEU A 148 -0.16 11.38 -28.53
C LEU A 148 0.50 12.52 -29.31
N PHE A 149 1.75 12.89 -29.00
CA PHE A 149 2.48 13.90 -29.75
C PHE A 149 2.80 13.43 -31.17
N LEU A 150 3.18 12.19 -31.38
CA LEU A 150 3.34 11.63 -32.73
C LEU A 150 2.02 11.67 -33.50
N SER A 151 0.91 11.30 -32.87
CA SER A 151 -0.41 11.38 -33.49
C SER A 151 -0.80 12.82 -33.84
N LEU A 152 -0.41 13.79 -33.01
CA LEU A 152 -0.62 15.22 -33.29
C LEU A 152 0.18 15.68 -34.51
N ASP A 153 1.44 15.28 -34.62
CA ASP A 153 2.31 15.64 -35.75
C ASP A 153 1.78 15.00 -37.05
N GLU A 154 1.37 13.73 -37.02
CA GLU A 154 0.74 13.10 -38.16
C GLU A 154 -0.58 13.78 -38.58
N ALA A 155 -1.38 14.22 -37.61
CA ALA A 155 -2.64 14.93 -37.90
C ALA A 155 -2.38 16.28 -38.61
N ARG A 156 -1.35 16.99 -38.20
CA ARG A 156 -0.90 18.26 -38.83
C ARG A 156 -0.40 18.04 -40.25
N GLU A 157 0.44 17.01 -40.47
CA GLU A 157 0.92 16.69 -41.82
C GLU A 157 -0.20 16.28 -42.76
N LYS A 158 -1.20 15.54 -42.28
CA LYS A 158 -2.34 15.11 -43.08
C LYS A 158 -3.46 16.14 -43.20
N GLY A 159 -3.36 17.29 -42.50
CA GLY A 159 -4.41 18.31 -42.44
C GLY A 159 -5.72 17.79 -41.82
N THR A 160 -5.64 16.84 -40.92
CA THR A 160 -6.80 16.30 -40.18
C THR A 160 -7.04 17.12 -38.91
N ASN A 161 -8.17 16.84 -38.19
CA ASN A 161 -8.52 17.58 -36.98
C ASN A 161 -7.54 17.33 -35.85
N GLU A 162 -6.65 18.29 -35.59
CA GLU A 162 -5.67 18.21 -34.48
C GLU A 162 -6.30 18.52 -33.09
N ASP A 163 -7.45 19.22 -33.05
CA ASP A 163 -8.05 19.67 -31.80
C ASP A 163 -8.51 18.50 -30.93
N GLU A 164 -8.93 17.38 -31.51
CA GLU A 164 -9.31 16.19 -30.78
C GLU A 164 -8.09 15.57 -30.05
N ILE A 165 -6.93 15.53 -30.69
CA ILE A 165 -5.70 14.99 -30.07
C ILE A 165 -5.19 15.94 -28.98
N ILE A 166 -5.26 17.26 -29.23
CA ILE A 166 -4.93 18.25 -28.20
C ILE A 166 -5.86 18.10 -26.98
N GLN A 167 -7.14 17.84 -27.20
CA GLN A 167 -8.06 17.57 -26.09
C GLN A 167 -7.69 16.29 -25.32
N GLN A 168 -7.21 15.24 -26.00
CA GLN A 168 -6.69 14.04 -25.32
C GLN A 168 -5.44 14.35 -24.49
N ILE A 169 -4.52 15.17 -25.00
CA ILE A 169 -3.34 15.63 -24.28
C ILE A 169 -3.74 16.47 -23.04
N ASP A 170 -4.69 17.39 -23.20
CA ASP A 170 -5.16 18.25 -22.12
C ASP A 170 -5.90 17.50 -21.01
N ASN A 171 -6.59 16.43 -21.37
CA ASN A 171 -7.34 15.55 -20.45
C ASN A 171 -6.56 14.28 -20.07
N PHE A 172 -5.27 14.24 -20.37
CA PHE A 172 -4.44 13.06 -20.07
C PHE A 172 -4.48 12.71 -18.59
N GLU A 173 -4.91 11.49 -18.28
CA GLU A 173 -4.90 10.92 -16.94
C GLU A 173 -3.55 10.29 -16.66
N THR A 174 -2.86 10.75 -15.61
CA THR A 174 -1.53 10.28 -15.23
C THR A 174 -1.56 8.86 -14.67
N HIS A 175 -0.42 8.14 -14.81
CA HIS A 175 -0.18 6.87 -14.10
C HIS A 175 0.31 7.10 -12.66
N VAL A 176 0.60 8.35 -12.25
CA VAL A 176 1.00 8.68 -10.89
C VAL A 176 -0.23 8.56 -9.98
N VAL A 177 -0.24 7.52 -9.16
CA VAL A 177 -1.32 7.18 -8.22
C VAL A 177 -0.81 7.23 -6.78
N PRO A 178 -1.71 7.30 -5.78
CA PRO A 178 -1.31 7.28 -4.37
C PRO A 178 -0.49 6.04 -4.00
N ILE A 179 0.53 6.25 -3.14
CA ILE A 179 1.26 5.17 -2.47
C ILE A 179 0.92 5.21 -0.97
N ILE A 180 0.50 4.07 -0.42
CA ILE A 180 0.49 3.83 1.02
C ILE A 180 1.80 3.11 1.34
N ALA A 181 2.68 3.77 2.10
CA ALA A 181 4.03 3.28 2.38
C ALA A 181 4.18 2.86 3.84
N ASP A 182 4.72 1.66 4.05
CA ASP A 182 4.97 1.07 5.35
C ASP A 182 6.26 1.63 5.95
N ILE A 183 6.18 2.18 7.16
CA ILE A 183 7.32 2.64 7.96
C ILE A 183 7.62 1.67 9.12
N ASP A 184 7.05 0.45 9.08
CA ASP A 184 7.10 -0.50 10.19
C ASP A 184 6.70 0.18 11.52
N ALA A 185 7.48 -0.02 12.58
CA ALA A 185 7.29 0.64 13.88
C ALA A 185 8.09 1.95 14.02
N GLY A 186 8.55 2.56 12.91
CA GLY A 186 9.27 3.85 12.88
C GLY A 186 10.79 3.76 13.01
N PHE A 187 11.38 2.57 13.03
CA PHE A 187 12.84 2.31 13.08
C PHE A 187 13.57 3.03 14.22
N GLY A 188 12.94 3.19 15.36
CA GLY A 188 13.49 3.80 16.56
C GLY A 188 12.45 4.59 17.34
N ASN A 189 12.87 5.70 17.95
CA ASN A 189 12.01 6.64 18.66
C ASN A 189 11.29 7.61 17.70
N GLU A 190 10.58 8.58 18.25
CA GLU A 190 9.83 9.59 17.50
C GLU A 190 10.72 10.44 16.57
N GLU A 191 11.95 10.78 16.97
CA GLU A 191 12.88 11.52 16.11
C GLU A 191 13.35 10.68 14.92
N ALA A 192 13.65 9.39 15.12
CA ALA A 192 13.99 8.48 14.04
C ALA A 192 12.82 8.31 13.06
N THR A 193 11.60 8.25 13.58
CA THR A 193 10.36 8.19 12.80
C THR A 193 10.16 9.46 11.97
N TYR A 194 10.34 10.64 12.56
CA TYR A 194 10.27 11.93 11.86
C TYR A 194 11.25 12.01 10.69
N LEU A 195 12.53 11.68 10.92
CA LEU A 195 13.57 11.74 9.89
C LEU A 195 13.28 10.78 8.73
N LEU A 196 12.80 9.59 9.02
CA LEU A 196 12.44 8.62 8.00
C LEU A 196 11.18 9.03 7.23
N ALA A 197 10.13 9.46 7.93
CA ALA A 197 8.91 9.96 7.31
C ALA A 197 9.21 11.13 6.36
N LYS A 198 10.06 12.07 6.77
CA LYS A 198 10.50 13.17 5.91
C LYS A 198 11.12 12.67 4.61
N LYS A 199 12.02 11.67 4.68
CA LYS A 199 12.61 11.04 3.49
C LYS A 199 11.60 10.35 2.59
N MET A 200 10.60 9.70 3.18
CA MET A 200 9.53 9.06 2.41
C MET A 200 8.64 10.08 1.68
N ILE A 201 8.33 11.20 2.35
CA ILE A 201 7.54 12.30 1.76
C ILE A 201 8.35 13.01 0.65
N GLU A 202 9.63 13.27 0.86
CA GLU A 202 10.55 13.80 -0.17
C GLU A 202 10.62 12.89 -1.40
N ALA A 203 10.46 11.56 -1.22
CA ALA A 203 10.38 10.59 -2.31
C ALA A 203 8.98 10.53 -2.98
N GLY A 204 7.94 11.08 -2.36
CA GLY A 204 6.59 11.17 -2.92
C GLY A 204 5.47 10.49 -2.12
N ALA A 205 5.74 9.93 -0.94
CA ALA A 205 4.72 9.27 -0.14
C ALA A 205 3.63 10.25 0.33
N CYS A 206 2.39 10.01 -0.08
CA CYS A 206 1.23 10.77 0.36
C CYS A 206 0.57 10.18 1.61
N CYS A 207 0.80 8.89 1.88
CA CYS A 207 0.24 8.17 2.99
C CYS A 207 1.29 7.25 3.62
N ILE A 208 1.49 7.39 4.93
CA ILE A 208 2.46 6.60 5.70
C ILE A 208 1.68 5.75 6.70
N GLN A 209 1.94 4.43 6.69
CA GLN A 209 1.39 3.48 7.65
C GLN A 209 2.43 3.17 8.71
N ILE A 210 2.06 3.28 9.97
CA ILE A 210 2.89 2.97 11.13
C ILE A 210 2.16 2.02 12.08
N GLU A 211 2.89 1.10 12.74
CA GLU A 211 2.34 0.14 13.69
C GLU A 211 2.85 0.35 15.12
N ASN A 212 2.06 -0.13 16.10
CA ASN A 212 2.34 0.06 17.53
C ASN A 212 3.28 -0.98 18.14
N GLN A 213 4.08 -1.69 17.32
CA GLN A 213 5.08 -2.61 17.82
C GLN A 213 6.37 -1.88 18.26
N VAL A 214 7.19 -2.58 19.06
CA VAL A 214 8.53 -2.13 19.41
C VAL A 214 9.46 -2.29 18.21
N SER A 215 10.19 -1.24 17.81
CA SER A 215 10.97 -1.23 16.57
C SER A 215 12.09 -2.29 16.53
N ASP A 216 12.76 -2.55 17.64
CA ASP A 216 13.85 -3.52 17.77
C ASP A 216 13.39 -4.94 18.14
N ALA A 217 12.08 -5.14 18.31
CA ALA A 217 11.45 -6.43 18.57
C ALA A 217 10.22 -6.69 17.67
N LYS A 218 10.14 -5.98 16.54
CA LYS A 218 9.05 -6.07 15.58
C LYS A 218 8.96 -7.46 14.97
N GLN A 219 7.73 -7.96 14.85
CA GLN A 219 7.39 -9.23 14.20
C GLN A 219 6.36 -9.00 13.10
N CYS A 220 6.31 -9.87 12.11
CA CYS A 220 5.21 -9.91 11.17
C CYS A 220 3.87 -10.04 11.91
N GLY A 221 2.84 -9.31 11.47
CA GLY A 221 1.53 -9.26 12.12
C GLY A 221 0.87 -10.62 12.40
N HIS A 222 1.24 -11.65 11.63
CA HIS A 222 0.73 -13.02 11.76
C HIS A 222 1.63 -13.93 12.61
N GLN A 223 2.71 -13.42 13.21
CA GLN A 223 3.59 -14.16 14.09
C GLN A 223 3.20 -13.99 15.56
N ALA A 224 3.57 -14.97 16.39
CA ALA A 224 3.44 -14.90 17.85
C ALA A 224 4.55 -14.04 18.46
N GLY A 225 4.34 -13.60 19.72
CA GLY A 225 5.35 -12.90 20.49
C GLY A 225 5.50 -11.42 20.16
N LYS A 226 4.51 -10.82 19.53
CA LYS A 226 4.49 -9.36 19.26
C LYS A 226 4.51 -8.58 20.58
N VAL A 227 5.35 -7.53 20.60
CA VAL A 227 5.52 -6.62 21.73
C VAL A 227 5.09 -5.23 21.32
N THR A 228 4.10 -4.65 21.98
CA THR A 228 3.66 -3.28 21.73
C THR A 228 4.49 -2.27 22.52
N VAL A 229 4.67 -1.07 21.97
CA VAL A 229 5.17 0.09 22.70
C VAL A 229 4.10 0.62 23.66
N PRO A 230 4.49 1.33 24.72
CA PRO A 230 3.56 2.16 25.46
C PRO A 230 2.83 3.12 24.52
N HIS A 231 1.57 3.38 24.84
CA HIS A 231 0.70 4.12 23.94
C HIS A 231 1.20 5.52 23.63
N GLU A 232 1.70 6.25 24.64
CA GLU A 232 2.27 7.59 24.45
C GLU A 232 3.46 7.59 23.48
N ASP A 233 4.28 6.55 23.48
CA ASP A 233 5.40 6.41 22.54
C ASP A 233 4.87 6.24 21.10
N PHE A 234 3.75 5.53 20.92
CA PHE A 234 3.12 5.38 19.62
C PHE A 234 2.49 6.69 19.12
N LEU A 235 1.76 7.39 20.00
CA LEU A 235 1.16 8.69 19.67
C LEU A 235 2.20 9.74 19.32
N SER A 236 3.35 9.76 20.00
CA SER A 236 4.49 10.65 19.66
C SER A 236 4.99 10.40 18.24
N LYS A 237 5.05 9.15 17.80
CA LYS A 237 5.45 8.80 16.43
C LYS A 237 4.42 9.24 15.38
N ILE A 238 3.12 9.12 15.65
CA ILE A 238 2.05 9.65 14.79
C ILE A 238 2.24 11.17 14.64
N ASN A 239 2.45 11.89 15.74
CA ASN A 239 2.73 13.32 15.72
C ASN A 239 4.00 13.65 14.91
N ALA A 240 5.06 12.88 15.05
CA ALA A 240 6.31 13.06 14.32
C ALA A 240 6.10 13.00 12.80
N ILE A 241 5.30 12.04 12.30
CA ILE A 241 4.94 11.93 10.90
C ILE A 241 4.10 13.15 10.46
N ARG A 242 3.15 13.60 11.29
CA ARG A 242 2.34 14.79 10.99
C ARG A 242 3.21 16.05 10.86
N TYR A 243 4.18 16.24 11.76
CA TYR A 243 5.12 17.35 11.65
C TYR A 243 5.96 17.30 10.37
N ALA A 244 6.42 16.12 9.95
CA ALA A 244 7.14 15.95 8.68
C ALA A 244 6.30 16.38 7.47
N TYR A 245 5.03 16.01 7.42
CA TYR A 245 4.10 16.46 6.37
C TYR A 245 3.93 17.98 6.36
N LEU A 246 3.70 18.58 7.52
CA LEU A 246 3.49 20.04 7.64
C LEU A 246 4.75 20.82 7.27
N GLU A 247 5.93 20.39 7.72
CA GLU A 247 7.21 21.02 7.37
C GLU A 247 7.44 21.04 5.85
N LEU A 248 7.09 19.96 5.16
CA LEU A 248 7.24 19.86 3.70
C LEU A 248 6.07 20.49 2.94
N GLY A 249 5.10 21.07 3.62
CA GLY A 249 3.93 21.72 3.02
C GLY A 249 2.98 20.74 2.35
N VAL A 250 2.94 19.48 2.79
CA VAL A 250 1.97 18.45 2.36
C VAL A 250 0.84 18.41 3.38
N GLU A 251 0.01 19.44 3.40
CA GLU A 251 -1.02 19.64 4.44
C GLU A 251 -2.03 18.48 4.51
N ASN A 252 -2.34 17.87 3.36
CA ASN A 252 -3.25 16.75 3.21
C ASN A 252 -2.58 15.37 3.27
N GLY A 253 -1.32 15.28 3.74
CA GLY A 253 -0.65 14.00 3.93
C GLY A 253 -1.38 13.12 4.95
N LEU A 254 -1.48 11.80 4.69
CA LEU A 254 -2.30 10.88 5.48
C LEU A 254 -1.44 9.94 6.33
N ILE A 255 -2.00 9.53 7.46
CA ILE A 255 -1.38 8.58 8.38
C ILE A 255 -2.36 7.42 8.62
N VAL A 256 -1.88 6.20 8.37
CA VAL A 256 -2.58 4.97 8.77
C VAL A 256 -1.97 4.47 10.07
N ALA A 257 -2.74 4.48 11.15
CA ALA A 257 -2.33 3.91 12.42
C ALA A 257 -2.74 2.44 12.49
N ARG A 258 -1.74 1.53 12.46
CA ARG A 258 -1.96 0.10 12.60
C ARG A 258 -1.82 -0.32 14.07
N THR A 259 -2.76 -1.13 14.54
CA THR A 259 -2.68 -1.80 15.83
C THR A 259 -2.56 -3.31 15.67
N ASP A 260 -1.58 -3.88 16.36
CA ASP A 260 -1.35 -5.32 16.51
C ASP A 260 -1.89 -5.87 17.84
N SER A 261 -2.56 -5.04 18.64
CA SER A 261 -3.00 -5.36 20.01
C SER A 261 -3.99 -6.51 20.10
N LEU A 262 -4.69 -6.86 19.00
CA LEU A 262 -5.60 -8.00 18.98
C LEU A 262 -4.87 -9.32 19.28
N GLY A 263 -3.67 -9.49 18.72
CA GLY A 263 -2.84 -10.69 18.90
C GLY A 263 -1.57 -10.48 19.75
N ALA A 264 -1.27 -9.25 20.19
CA ALA A 264 -0.09 -8.97 21.02
C ALA A 264 -0.41 -9.11 22.50
N GLY A 265 0.29 -9.98 23.18
CA GLY A 265 0.15 -10.22 24.63
C GLY A 265 1.17 -9.50 25.51
N LEU A 266 2.13 -8.78 24.92
CA LEU A 266 3.29 -8.21 25.62
C LEU A 266 3.42 -6.72 25.36
N THR A 267 3.98 -5.98 26.38
CA THR A 267 4.41 -4.61 26.22
C THR A 267 5.81 -4.38 26.79
N GLN A 268 6.52 -3.41 26.23
CA GLN A 268 7.92 -3.13 26.58
C GLN A 268 8.09 -2.53 27.97
N LYS A 269 7.22 -1.62 28.36
CA LYS A 269 7.28 -0.89 29.64
C LYS A 269 5.88 -0.44 30.08
N VAL A 270 5.77 -0.09 31.34
CA VAL A 270 4.55 0.43 31.94
C VAL A 270 4.62 1.95 31.93
N PRO A 271 3.69 2.66 31.27
CA PRO A 271 3.67 4.12 31.31
C PRO A 271 3.31 4.64 32.69
N VAL A 272 3.89 5.79 33.06
CA VAL A 272 3.60 6.44 34.35
C VAL A 272 2.38 7.33 34.19
N SER A 273 1.30 6.97 34.89
CA SER A 273 0.12 7.81 34.98
C SER A 273 0.35 9.00 35.91
N LYS A 274 -0.04 10.20 35.49
CA LYS A 274 0.03 11.44 36.29
C LYS A 274 -1.30 11.76 36.94
N GLU A 275 -2.37 11.47 36.24
CA GLU A 275 -3.74 11.78 36.66
C GLU A 275 -4.65 10.57 36.46
N PRO A 276 -5.63 10.37 37.33
CA PRO A 276 -6.65 9.32 37.12
C PRO A 276 -7.40 9.53 35.81
N GLY A 277 -7.48 8.47 35.00
CA GLY A 277 -8.19 8.49 33.73
C GLY A 277 -7.42 9.05 32.53
N ASP A 278 -6.14 9.45 32.72
CA ASP A 278 -5.27 9.77 31.60
C ASP A 278 -5.01 8.52 30.70
N ILE A 279 -4.38 8.72 29.55
CA ILE A 279 -4.13 7.63 28.59
C ILE A 279 -3.31 6.50 29.25
N ALA A 280 -2.27 6.84 30.02
CA ALA A 280 -1.42 5.87 30.69
C ALA A 280 -2.24 5.01 31.67
N SER A 281 -3.11 5.59 32.49
CA SER A 281 -3.94 4.83 33.43
C SER A 281 -4.91 3.90 32.72
N ARG A 282 -5.50 4.33 31.61
CA ARG A 282 -6.42 3.52 30.81
C ARG A 282 -5.74 2.28 30.20
N TYR A 283 -4.46 2.41 29.77
CA TYR A 283 -3.67 1.27 29.28
C TYR A 283 -3.22 0.34 30.40
N ASN A 284 -2.84 0.90 31.54
CA ASN A 284 -2.42 0.12 32.70
C ASN A 284 -3.54 -0.77 33.24
N ASP A 285 -4.79 -0.43 33.00
CA ASP A 285 -5.94 -1.25 33.35
C ASP A 285 -5.99 -2.61 32.62
N PHE A 286 -5.27 -2.79 31.53
CA PHE A 286 -5.20 -4.05 30.79
C PHE A 286 -4.05 -4.97 31.20
N LEU A 287 -3.12 -4.49 32.03
CA LEU A 287 -1.96 -5.27 32.46
C LEU A 287 -2.36 -6.44 33.37
N GLU A 288 -1.65 -7.55 33.25
CA GLU A 288 -1.65 -8.59 34.26
C GLU A 288 -0.94 -8.06 35.50
N THR A 289 -1.56 -8.18 36.67
CA THR A 289 -1.06 -7.56 37.90
C THR A 289 -1.21 -8.48 39.13
N LYS A 290 -0.43 -8.19 40.17
CA LYS A 290 -0.54 -8.80 41.51
C LYS A 290 -0.85 -7.71 42.52
N GLU A 291 -1.84 -7.94 43.40
CA GLU A 291 -2.11 -7.06 44.53
C GLU A 291 -0.93 -7.06 45.48
N ILE A 292 -0.61 -5.91 46.04
CA ILE A 292 0.39 -5.72 47.06
C ILE A 292 -0.22 -4.95 48.24
N GLU A 293 0.20 -5.27 49.46
CA GLU A 293 -0.32 -4.57 50.65
C GLU A 293 0.35 -3.22 50.82
N ASP A 294 1.63 -3.16 50.54
CA ASP A 294 2.41 -1.91 50.61
C ASP A 294 3.62 -1.92 49.67
N LEU A 295 4.35 -0.80 49.61
CA LEU A 295 5.47 -0.61 48.70
C LEU A 295 6.73 -1.41 49.12
N SER A 296 6.77 -2.02 50.32
CA SER A 296 7.89 -2.85 50.76
C SER A 296 8.00 -4.20 50.02
N GLU A 297 6.90 -4.60 49.36
CA GLU A 297 6.88 -5.79 48.50
C GLU A 297 7.54 -5.56 47.12
N LEU A 298 7.96 -4.35 46.80
CA LEU A 298 8.59 -4.02 45.53
C LEU A 298 10.11 -4.24 45.59
N THR A 299 10.64 -4.82 44.52
CA THR A 299 12.07 -4.82 44.24
C THR A 299 12.47 -3.54 43.49
N GLN A 300 13.77 -3.31 43.32
CA GLN A 300 14.27 -2.16 42.53
C GLN A 300 13.85 -2.16 41.06
N TYR A 301 13.28 -3.27 40.57
CA TYR A 301 12.83 -3.45 39.19
C TYR A 301 11.30 -3.40 39.03
N ASP A 302 10.57 -3.32 40.15
CA ASP A 302 9.11 -3.30 40.15
C ASP A 302 8.57 -1.86 40.11
N ILE A 303 7.37 -1.73 39.57
CA ILE A 303 6.59 -0.49 39.55
C ILE A 303 5.26 -0.77 40.25
N ALA A 304 4.82 0.17 41.08
CA ALA A 304 3.45 0.12 41.64
C ALA A 304 2.53 1.02 40.83
N ILE A 305 1.34 0.55 40.53
CA ILE A 305 0.27 1.29 39.87
C ILE A 305 -1.05 1.14 40.64
N GLN A 306 -1.97 2.07 40.43
CA GLN A 306 -3.35 1.93 40.88
C GLN A 306 -4.18 1.28 39.77
N GLN A 307 -4.91 0.19 40.12
CA GLN A 307 -5.80 -0.49 39.21
C GLN A 307 -7.08 -0.84 39.97
N ASN A 308 -8.23 -0.34 39.50
CA ASN A 308 -9.52 -0.53 40.16
C ASN A 308 -9.52 -0.13 41.66
N GLY A 309 -8.80 0.93 42.02
CA GLY A 309 -8.71 1.45 43.38
C GLY A 309 -7.78 0.65 44.32
N LYS A 310 -7.07 -0.36 43.82
CA LYS A 310 -6.11 -1.16 44.57
C LYS A 310 -4.67 -0.85 44.15
N LEU A 311 -3.76 -0.97 45.09
CA LEU A 311 -2.33 -0.92 44.79
C LEU A 311 -1.90 -2.27 44.23
N VAL A 312 -1.31 -2.25 43.05
CA VAL A 312 -0.88 -3.47 42.36
C VAL A 312 0.50 -3.30 41.73
N LYS A 313 1.17 -4.41 41.47
CA LYS A 313 2.37 -4.40 40.64
C LYS A 313 2.12 -5.21 39.36
N PRO A 314 2.47 -4.66 38.16
CA PRO A 314 2.41 -5.40 36.90
C PRO A 314 3.31 -6.64 36.91
N VAL A 315 2.84 -7.70 36.28
CA VAL A 315 3.63 -8.93 36.12
C VAL A 315 4.72 -8.68 35.11
N ARG A 316 5.97 -8.72 35.59
CA ARG A 316 7.18 -8.57 34.78
C ARG A 316 7.79 -9.95 34.52
N LEU A 317 8.11 -10.20 33.24
CA LEU A 317 8.80 -11.43 32.81
C LEU A 317 10.33 -11.32 33.06
N GLU A 318 11.04 -12.44 33.01
CA GLU A 318 12.50 -12.51 33.17
C GLU A 318 13.24 -11.66 32.12
N ASN A 319 12.71 -11.55 30.91
CA ASN A 319 13.25 -10.72 29.83
C ASN A 319 12.95 -9.22 29.98
N GLY A 320 12.25 -8.83 31.04
CA GLY A 320 11.93 -7.44 31.33
C GLY A 320 10.63 -6.92 30.75
N LEU A 321 9.94 -7.69 29.93
CA LEU A 321 8.64 -7.33 29.34
C LEU A 321 7.51 -7.50 30.37
N TYR A 322 6.37 -6.88 30.08
CA TYR A 322 5.15 -7.01 30.86
C TYR A 322 4.06 -7.69 30.05
N THR A 323 3.15 -8.37 30.73
CA THR A 323 2.03 -9.10 30.11
C THR A 323 0.71 -8.35 30.24
N PHE A 324 -0.10 -8.42 29.20
CA PHE A 324 -1.51 -8.05 29.28
C PHE A 324 -2.37 -9.23 29.73
N ARG A 325 -3.48 -8.94 30.38
CA ARG A 325 -4.48 -9.95 30.72
C ARG A 325 -5.05 -10.60 29.47
N GLU A 326 -5.20 -11.90 29.50
CA GLU A 326 -5.84 -12.66 28.43
C GLU A 326 -7.26 -12.15 28.15
N GLY A 327 -7.65 -12.12 26.87
CA GLY A 327 -8.97 -11.66 26.43
C GLY A 327 -9.15 -10.14 26.31
N THR A 328 -8.13 -9.33 26.66
CA THR A 328 -8.22 -7.86 26.58
C THR A 328 -7.90 -7.26 25.21
N GLY A 329 -7.52 -8.09 24.23
CA GLY A 329 -7.10 -7.60 22.91
C GLY A 329 -8.14 -6.76 22.18
N PHE A 330 -9.42 -7.14 22.27
CA PHE A 330 -10.52 -6.40 21.66
C PHE A 330 -10.63 -4.97 22.21
N ASP A 331 -10.66 -4.81 23.54
CA ASP A 331 -10.79 -3.51 24.19
C ASP A 331 -9.54 -2.63 23.98
N ARG A 332 -8.35 -3.25 23.95
CA ARG A 332 -7.09 -2.55 23.65
C ARG A 332 -7.08 -2.01 22.22
N VAL A 333 -7.53 -2.79 21.24
CA VAL A 333 -7.67 -2.32 19.85
C VAL A 333 -8.58 -1.10 19.74
N ILE A 334 -9.72 -1.11 20.44
CA ILE A 334 -10.64 0.02 20.45
C ILE A 334 -9.96 1.26 21.01
N LEU A 335 -9.26 1.12 22.14
CA LEU A 335 -8.55 2.24 22.77
C LEU A 335 -7.41 2.76 21.85
N ASP A 336 -6.61 1.86 21.25
CA ASP A 336 -5.56 2.22 20.29
C ASP A 336 -6.12 3.05 19.13
N CYS A 337 -7.23 2.59 18.55
CA CYS A 337 -7.86 3.24 17.41
C CYS A 337 -8.39 4.64 17.75
N ILE A 338 -9.13 4.77 18.86
CA ILE A 338 -9.70 6.05 19.31
C ILE A 338 -8.59 7.06 19.55
N THR A 339 -7.57 6.70 20.33
CA THR A 339 -6.49 7.63 20.71
C THR A 339 -5.56 7.94 19.55
N SER A 340 -5.39 7.02 18.58
CA SER A 340 -4.65 7.29 17.35
C SER A 340 -5.34 8.35 16.50
N LEU A 341 -6.67 8.27 16.34
CA LEU A 341 -7.45 9.31 15.64
C LEU A 341 -7.40 10.66 16.36
N GLU A 342 -7.49 10.66 17.70
CA GLU A 342 -7.36 11.86 18.54
C GLU A 342 -5.96 12.51 18.41
N SER A 343 -4.93 11.71 18.06
CA SER A 343 -3.54 12.17 17.87
C SER A 343 -3.18 12.50 16.43
N GLY A 344 -4.16 12.49 15.51
CA GLY A 344 -3.97 12.95 14.15
C GLY A 344 -3.73 11.86 13.10
N ALA A 345 -4.01 10.59 13.40
CA ALA A 345 -4.15 9.57 12.36
C ALA A 345 -5.44 9.82 11.56
N ASP A 346 -5.41 9.52 10.28
CA ASP A 346 -6.55 9.71 9.35
C ASP A 346 -7.30 8.41 9.12
N LEU A 347 -6.59 7.31 9.11
CA LEU A 347 -7.08 5.97 8.83
C LEU A 347 -6.54 4.98 9.87
N LEU A 348 -7.26 3.91 10.06
CA LEU A 348 -6.90 2.85 11.00
C LEU A 348 -6.61 1.55 10.26
N TRP A 349 -5.74 0.71 10.83
CA TRP A 349 -5.56 -0.67 10.40
C TRP A 349 -5.54 -1.57 11.63
N ILE A 350 -6.51 -2.46 11.70
CA ILE A 350 -6.57 -3.49 12.74
C ILE A 350 -6.03 -4.78 12.14
N GLU A 351 -4.89 -5.25 12.64
CA GLU A 351 -4.34 -6.53 12.19
C GLU A 351 -5.17 -7.69 12.74
N THR A 352 -5.65 -8.57 11.85
CA THR A 352 -6.50 -9.73 12.18
C THR A 352 -5.84 -11.03 11.76
N GLU A 353 -6.27 -12.14 12.34
CA GLU A 353 -5.76 -13.47 12.01
C GLU A 353 -6.56 -14.18 10.89
N ARG A 354 -7.76 -13.68 10.60
CA ARG A 354 -8.68 -14.25 9.62
C ARG A 354 -9.51 -13.15 8.94
N PRO A 355 -10.01 -13.39 7.72
CA PRO A 355 -10.91 -12.47 7.03
C PRO A 355 -12.33 -12.53 7.63
N ASN A 356 -12.53 -11.90 8.78
CA ASN A 356 -13.80 -11.91 9.53
C ASN A 356 -14.44 -10.52 9.55
N VAL A 357 -15.33 -10.25 8.58
CA VAL A 357 -16.03 -8.96 8.43
C VAL A 357 -16.81 -8.61 9.70
N LYS A 358 -17.49 -9.59 10.33
CA LYS A 358 -18.28 -9.36 11.52
C LYS A 358 -17.44 -8.88 12.70
N GLN A 359 -16.29 -9.52 12.95
CA GLN A 359 -15.38 -9.13 14.03
C GLN A 359 -14.92 -7.68 13.85
N ILE A 360 -14.54 -7.31 12.62
CA ILE A 360 -14.09 -5.95 12.30
C ILE A 360 -15.25 -4.97 12.50
N ALA A 361 -16.43 -5.31 12.00
CA ALA A 361 -17.62 -4.47 12.15
C ALA A 361 -17.98 -4.22 13.62
N ASP A 362 -17.87 -5.24 14.47
CA ASP A 362 -18.12 -5.10 15.91
C ASP A 362 -17.13 -4.11 16.56
N MET A 363 -15.82 -4.18 16.22
CA MET A 363 -14.82 -3.23 16.70
C MET A 363 -15.07 -1.80 16.17
N VAL A 364 -15.33 -1.67 14.88
CA VAL A 364 -15.61 -0.36 14.26
C VAL A 364 -16.85 0.30 14.84
N LYS A 365 -17.87 -0.47 15.15
CA LYS A 365 -19.07 0.05 15.82
C LYS A 365 -18.75 0.72 17.15
N GLU A 366 -17.86 0.14 17.95
CA GLU A 366 -17.43 0.75 19.22
C GLU A 366 -16.58 2.01 18.98
N ILE A 367 -15.63 1.97 18.04
CA ILE A 367 -14.81 3.12 17.67
C ILE A 367 -15.69 4.29 17.18
N ARG A 368 -16.70 4.01 16.36
CA ARG A 368 -17.60 5.02 15.80
C ARG A 368 -18.56 5.67 16.80
N LYS A 369 -18.68 5.15 18.02
CA LYS A 369 -19.36 5.88 19.10
C LYS A 369 -18.64 7.16 19.49
N VAL A 370 -17.30 7.20 19.33
CA VAL A 370 -16.44 8.36 19.61
C VAL A 370 -16.09 9.09 18.32
N HIS A 371 -15.70 8.37 17.29
CA HIS A 371 -15.29 8.89 15.98
C HIS A 371 -16.22 8.37 14.87
N PRO A 372 -17.38 9.00 14.61
CA PRO A 372 -18.40 8.51 13.67
C PRO A 372 -17.89 8.29 12.24
N GLN A 373 -16.84 9.03 11.84
CA GLN A 373 -16.23 8.98 10.49
C GLN A 373 -15.02 8.05 10.39
N ALA A 374 -14.74 7.25 11.43
CA ALA A 374 -13.60 6.32 11.41
C ALA A 374 -13.66 5.38 10.20
N LYS A 375 -12.54 5.28 9.47
CA LYS A 375 -12.35 4.47 8.27
C LYS A 375 -11.13 3.57 8.44
N LEU A 376 -11.19 2.39 7.83
CA LEU A 376 -10.12 1.41 7.91
C LEU A 376 -9.44 1.17 6.57
N VAL A 377 -8.16 0.87 6.67
CA VAL A 377 -7.37 0.12 5.68
C VAL A 377 -7.39 -1.34 6.12
N TYR A 378 -7.56 -2.27 5.21
CA TYR A 378 -7.59 -3.69 5.53
C TYR A 378 -6.66 -4.53 4.66
N ASN A 379 -5.86 -5.36 5.32
CA ASN A 379 -4.97 -6.31 4.69
C ASN A 379 -5.75 -7.58 4.30
N ASN A 380 -6.01 -7.74 3.00
CA ASN A 380 -6.45 -9.01 2.44
C ASN A 380 -5.23 -9.95 2.35
N SER A 381 -4.74 -10.37 3.50
CA SER A 381 -3.44 -11.02 3.63
C SER A 381 -3.31 -12.30 2.81
N PRO A 382 -2.20 -12.50 2.09
CA PRO A 382 -1.88 -13.80 1.49
C PRO A 382 -1.53 -14.87 2.52
N SER A 383 -1.30 -14.50 3.79
CA SER A 383 -1.13 -15.44 4.90
C SER A 383 -2.44 -16.14 5.31
N PHE A 384 -3.58 -15.57 4.94
CA PHE A 384 -4.87 -16.23 5.15
C PHE A 384 -5.06 -17.37 4.15
N ASN A 385 -5.50 -18.51 4.61
CA ASN A 385 -6.04 -19.53 3.72
C ASN A 385 -7.49 -19.16 3.36
N TRP A 386 -7.63 -18.32 2.34
CA TRP A 386 -8.93 -17.80 1.89
C TRP A 386 -9.93 -18.91 1.56
N THR A 387 -9.50 -19.94 0.84
CA THR A 387 -10.34 -21.07 0.48
C THR A 387 -10.86 -21.77 1.72
N LEU A 388 -9.97 -22.11 2.66
CA LEU A 388 -10.36 -22.81 3.88
C LEU A 388 -11.28 -21.95 4.75
N ALA A 389 -10.93 -20.70 4.98
CA ALA A 389 -11.70 -19.79 5.83
C ALA A 389 -13.15 -19.65 5.37
N PHE A 390 -13.37 -19.49 4.06
CA PHE A 390 -14.73 -19.32 3.54
C PHE A 390 -15.48 -20.65 3.35
N ARG A 391 -14.79 -21.74 3.06
CA ARG A 391 -15.41 -23.07 3.08
C ARG A 391 -15.87 -23.46 4.49
N GLU A 392 -15.06 -23.17 5.52
CA GLU A 392 -15.44 -23.35 6.93
C GLU A 392 -16.63 -22.44 7.32
N GLN A 393 -16.64 -21.19 6.87
CA GLN A 393 -17.76 -20.28 7.11
C GLN A 393 -19.07 -20.86 6.53
N VAL A 394 -19.08 -21.25 5.26
CA VAL A 394 -20.24 -21.83 4.60
C VAL A 394 -20.68 -23.15 5.28
N PHE A 395 -19.73 -24.00 5.65
CA PHE A 395 -20.01 -25.24 6.39
C PHE A 395 -20.75 -24.95 7.71
N ASN A 396 -20.26 -23.98 8.50
CA ASN A 396 -20.87 -23.61 9.77
C ASN A 396 -22.28 -23.02 9.56
N GLU A 397 -22.45 -22.09 8.61
CA GLU A 397 -23.76 -21.50 8.27
C GLU A 397 -24.76 -22.56 7.83
N TRP A 398 -24.34 -23.52 7.02
CA TRP A 398 -25.19 -24.63 6.58
C TRP A 398 -25.56 -25.58 7.72
N SER A 399 -24.59 -25.89 8.61
CA SER A 399 -24.82 -26.70 9.80
C SER A 399 -25.85 -26.05 10.72
N GLU A 400 -25.73 -24.75 10.96
CA GLU A 400 -26.66 -23.98 11.81
C GLU A 400 -28.06 -23.87 11.20
N SER A 401 -28.16 -23.80 9.86
CA SER A 401 -29.44 -23.75 9.14
C SER A 401 -30.10 -25.11 8.94
N GLY A 402 -29.44 -26.20 9.36
CA GLY A 402 -29.95 -27.58 9.20
C GLY A 402 -29.83 -28.16 7.80
N LYS A 403 -29.03 -27.53 6.92
CA LYS A 403 -28.73 -28.10 5.60
C LYS A 403 -27.87 -29.37 5.77
N ASP A 404 -28.08 -30.35 4.90
CA ASP A 404 -27.27 -31.56 4.89
C ASP A 404 -25.82 -31.27 4.50
N ILE A 405 -24.91 -31.56 5.41
CA ILE A 405 -23.46 -31.38 5.26
C ILE A 405 -22.70 -32.70 5.43
N SER A 406 -23.38 -33.82 5.41
CA SER A 406 -22.82 -35.15 5.71
C SER A 406 -21.71 -35.60 4.74
N GLU A 407 -21.68 -35.01 3.52
CA GLU A 407 -20.64 -35.28 2.53
C GLU A 407 -19.33 -34.51 2.78
N TYR A 408 -19.34 -33.53 3.70
CA TYR A 408 -18.17 -32.67 3.98
C TYR A 408 -17.53 -33.03 5.33
N PRO A 409 -16.19 -33.00 5.41
CA PRO A 409 -15.49 -33.23 6.67
C PRO A 409 -15.77 -32.08 7.66
N ASP A 410 -16.00 -32.45 8.92
CA ASP A 410 -16.16 -31.49 10.00
C ASP A 410 -14.82 -30.77 10.28
N PRO A 411 -14.72 -29.44 10.09
CA PRO A 411 -13.48 -28.71 10.31
C PRO A 411 -12.90 -28.84 11.73
N LYS A 412 -13.73 -29.14 12.73
CA LYS A 412 -13.28 -29.38 14.12
C LYS A 412 -12.56 -30.71 14.30
N LYS A 413 -12.88 -31.70 13.46
CA LYS A 413 -12.29 -33.04 13.49
C LYS A 413 -11.16 -33.19 12.49
N GLU A 414 -11.31 -32.57 11.33
CA GLU A 414 -10.38 -32.59 10.22
C GLU A 414 -10.05 -31.16 9.77
N PRO A 415 -9.15 -30.43 10.48
CA PRO A 415 -8.92 -29.00 10.30
C PRO A 415 -8.54 -28.54 8.89
N LYS A 416 -8.15 -29.42 7.99
CA LYS A 416 -7.86 -29.10 6.58
C LYS A 416 -8.64 -29.94 5.59
N GLY A 417 -9.61 -30.73 6.08
CA GLY A 417 -10.34 -31.68 5.23
C GLY A 417 -11.09 -31.01 4.09
N LEU A 418 -11.61 -29.80 4.30
CA LEU A 418 -12.29 -29.01 3.26
C LEU A 418 -11.37 -28.51 2.14
N MET A 419 -10.04 -28.67 2.24
CA MET A 419 -9.08 -28.30 1.18
C MET A 419 -8.86 -29.41 0.14
N ASP A 420 -9.45 -30.60 0.31
CA ASP A 420 -9.33 -31.68 -0.65
C ASP A 420 -9.90 -31.23 -2.02
N GLU A 421 -9.14 -31.47 -3.09
CA GLU A 421 -9.48 -31.08 -4.48
C GLU A 421 -10.83 -31.66 -4.96
N LYS A 422 -11.27 -32.79 -4.38
CA LYS A 422 -12.60 -33.36 -4.70
C LYS A 422 -13.75 -32.38 -4.42
N PHE A 423 -13.54 -31.42 -3.48
CA PHE A 423 -14.54 -30.43 -3.14
C PHE A 423 -14.49 -29.14 -4.00
N ASP A 424 -13.48 -28.94 -4.85
CA ASP A 424 -13.33 -27.71 -5.65
C ASP A 424 -14.53 -27.37 -6.53
N LYS A 425 -15.29 -28.38 -6.95
CA LYS A 425 -16.50 -28.22 -7.77
C LYS A 425 -17.80 -28.40 -6.99
N SER A 426 -17.72 -28.59 -5.68
CA SER A 426 -18.89 -28.78 -4.80
C SER A 426 -19.73 -27.51 -4.70
N GLU A 427 -21.00 -27.66 -4.26
CA GLU A 427 -21.87 -26.51 -3.99
C GLU A 427 -21.32 -25.64 -2.83
N LEU A 428 -20.71 -26.26 -1.82
CA LEU A 428 -20.05 -25.55 -0.72
C LEU A 428 -18.92 -24.64 -1.23
N SER A 429 -18.07 -25.15 -2.13
CA SER A 429 -16.98 -24.36 -2.72
C SER A 429 -17.48 -23.22 -3.61
N LYS A 430 -18.51 -23.46 -4.42
CA LYS A 430 -19.13 -22.40 -5.22
C LYS A 430 -19.73 -21.27 -4.36
N GLU A 431 -20.32 -21.61 -3.22
CA GLU A 431 -20.83 -20.60 -2.29
C GLU A 431 -19.70 -19.85 -1.60
N ALA A 432 -18.64 -20.54 -1.17
CA ALA A 432 -17.44 -19.93 -0.64
C ALA A 432 -16.78 -18.95 -1.64
N ASP A 433 -16.66 -19.34 -2.91
CA ASP A 433 -16.11 -18.48 -3.97
C ASP A 433 -16.94 -17.20 -4.16
N LYS A 434 -18.29 -17.27 -4.07
CA LYS A 434 -19.14 -16.08 -4.10
C LYS A 434 -18.89 -15.16 -2.90
N LEU A 435 -18.66 -15.72 -1.71
CA LEU A 435 -18.32 -14.93 -0.54
C LEU A 435 -16.96 -14.24 -0.71
N ILE A 436 -15.95 -14.95 -1.21
CA ILE A 436 -14.64 -14.38 -1.53
C ILE A 436 -14.78 -13.23 -2.54
N GLN A 437 -15.51 -13.46 -3.62
CA GLN A 437 -15.73 -12.47 -4.69
C GLN A 437 -16.34 -11.16 -4.17
N ARG A 438 -17.29 -11.23 -3.24
CA ARG A 438 -17.97 -10.05 -2.70
C ARG A 438 -17.33 -9.49 -1.43
N PHE A 439 -16.30 -10.15 -0.88
CA PHE A 439 -15.71 -9.83 0.42
C PHE A 439 -15.38 -8.35 0.59
N GLN A 440 -14.66 -7.76 -0.37
CA GLN A 440 -14.25 -6.36 -0.29
C GLN A 440 -15.46 -5.41 -0.24
N LYS A 441 -16.45 -5.65 -1.07
CA LYS A 441 -17.70 -4.86 -1.09
C LYS A 441 -18.47 -5.00 0.23
N ASP A 442 -18.58 -6.23 0.74
CA ASP A 442 -19.28 -6.49 2.00
C ASP A 442 -18.56 -5.83 3.17
N ALA A 443 -17.24 -5.94 3.23
CA ALA A 443 -16.41 -5.33 4.26
C ALA A 443 -16.44 -3.79 4.20
N ALA A 444 -16.43 -3.20 3.02
CA ALA A 444 -16.57 -1.76 2.84
C ALA A 444 -17.92 -1.26 3.40
N ASN A 445 -19.00 -1.95 3.10
CA ASN A 445 -20.34 -1.56 3.55
C ASN A 445 -20.62 -1.83 5.04
N GLN A 446 -20.09 -2.92 5.58
CA GLN A 446 -20.46 -3.40 6.93
C GLN A 446 -19.42 -3.03 8.00
N ALA A 447 -18.14 -2.94 7.64
CA ALA A 447 -17.03 -2.82 8.57
C ALA A 447 -16.21 -1.52 8.39
N GLY A 448 -16.68 -0.56 7.60
CA GLY A 448 -16.02 0.74 7.47
C GLY A 448 -14.67 0.68 6.75
N ILE A 449 -14.41 -0.34 5.94
CA ILE A 449 -13.15 -0.50 5.22
C ILE A 449 -13.18 0.36 3.96
N PHE A 450 -12.44 1.47 4.01
CA PHE A 450 -12.26 2.40 2.91
C PHE A 450 -11.27 1.87 1.87
N HIS A 451 -10.18 1.24 2.33
CA HIS A 451 -9.11 0.78 1.46
C HIS A 451 -8.77 -0.69 1.70
N HIS A 452 -8.78 -1.47 0.62
CA HIS A 452 -8.36 -2.86 0.61
C HIS A 452 -7.00 -3.02 -0.04
N LEU A 453 -6.09 -3.72 0.61
CA LEU A 453 -4.78 -4.02 0.04
C LEU A 453 -4.46 -5.52 0.11
N ILE A 454 -3.63 -6.00 -0.81
CA ILE A 454 -2.95 -7.28 -0.71
C ILE A 454 -1.47 -6.98 -0.55
N THR A 455 -0.84 -7.49 0.51
CA THR A 455 0.54 -7.10 0.85
C THR A 455 1.60 -7.67 -0.09
N LEU A 456 1.47 -8.91 -0.55
CA LEU A 456 2.51 -9.68 -1.25
C LEU A 456 2.09 -10.24 -2.62
N PRO A 457 1.15 -9.65 -3.39
CA PRO A 457 0.62 -10.32 -4.59
C PRO A 457 1.67 -10.45 -5.68
N THR A 458 2.49 -9.43 -5.91
CA THR A 458 3.51 -9.43 -6.96
C THR A 458 4.70 -10.34 -6.62
N TYR A 459 4.98 -10.59 -5.35
CA TYR A 459 5.92 -11.62 -4.90
C TYR A 459 5.43 -13.02 -5.31
N HIS A 460 4.18 -13.36 -4.97
CA HIS A 460 3.61 -14.67 -5.28
C HIS A 460 3.45 -14.89 -6.79
N ASP A 461 3.02 -13.85 -7.53
CA ASP A 461 2.92 -13.91 -8.99
C ASP A 461 4.29 -14.16 -9.65
N THR A 462 5.32 -13.41 -9.24
CA THR A 462 6.68 -13.58 -9.74
C THR A 462 7.24 -14.97 -9.40
N ALA A 463 7.04 -15.44 -8.17
CA ALA A 463 7.49 -16.76 -7.75
C ALA A 463 6.85 -17.87 -8.57
N LEU A 464 5.52 -17.84 -8.71
CA LEU A 464 4.76 -18.82 -9.49
C LEU A 464 5.14 -18.76 -10.99
N GLY A 465 5.10 -17.58 -11.58
CA GLY A 465 5.38 -17.39 -13.01
C GLY A 465 6.80 -17.83 -13.38
N THR A 466 7.79 -17.46 -12.57
CA THR A 466 9.18 -17.88 -12.78
C THR A 466 9.35 -19.40 -12.61
N HIS A 467 8.72 -19.99 -11.59
CA HIS A 467 8.78 -21.43 -11.35
C HIS A 467 8.22 -22.23 -12.55
N VAL A 468 7.00 -21.89 -12.99
CA VAL A 468 6.33 -22.56 -14.12
C VAL A 468 7.12 -22.41 -15.40
N LEU A 469 7.68 -21.22 -15.66
CA LEU A 469 8.53 -21.00 -16.83
C LEU A 469 9.80 -21.85 -16.77
N ALA A 470 10.51 -21.86 -15.62
CA ALA A 470 11.76 -22.60 -15.45
C ALA A 470 11.52 -24.12 -15.58
N GLU A 471 10.49 -24.66 -14.94
CA GLU A 471 10.12 -26.07 -15.04
C GLU A 471 9.92 -26.51 -16.50
N GLY A 472 9.20 -25.70 -17.28
CA GLY A 472 8.96 -26.01 -18.69
C GLY A 472 10.18 -25.78 -19.57
N TYR A 473 10.94 -24.70 -19.36
CA TYR A 473 12.07 -24.32 -20.22
C TYR A 473 13.27 -25.26 -20.05
N PHE A 474 13.63 -25.62 -18.82
CA PHE A 474 14.72 -26.56 -18.53
C PHE A 474 14.28 -28.04 -18.63
N GLY A 475 12.98 -28.31 -18.73
CA GLY A 475 12.42 -29.63 -19.02
C GLY A 475 12.27 -29.89 -20.52
N ASP A 476 11.31 -30.73 -20.88
CA ASP A 476 11.13 -31.22 -22.27
C ASP A 476 10.53 -30.18 -23.25
N LYS A 477 10.01 -29.05 -22.74
CA LYS A 477 9.32 -28.05 -23.58
C LYS A 477 10.26 -27.00 -24.20
N GLY A 478 11.45 -26.75 -23.59
CA GLY A 478 12.42 -25.75 -24.07
C GLY A 478 11.76 -24.39 -24.37
N MET A 479 12.10 -23.77 -25.50
CA MET A 479 11.53 -22.49 -25.93
C MET A 479 9.99 -22.48 -26.04
N LEU A 480 9.38 -23.64 -26.25
CA LEU A 480 7.92 -23.71 -26.35
C LEU A 480 7.22 -23.35 -25.02
N ALA A 481 7.89 -23.59 -23.87
CA ALA A 481 7.40 -23.15 -22.57
C ALA A 481 7.27 -21.62 -22.54
N TYR A 482 8.33 -20.87 -22.87
CA TYR A 482 8.27 -19.42 -22.94
C TYR A 482 7.20 -18.91 -23.91
N VAL A 483 7.16 -19.49 -25.11
CA VAL A 483 6.20 -19.05 -26.13
C VAL A 483 4.76 -19.26 -25.69
N LYS A 484 4.44 -20.42 -25.07
CA LYS A 484 3.07 -20.73 -24.64
C LYS A 484 2.67 -20.01 -23.36
N GLU A 485 3.55 -19.99 -22.37
CA GLU A 485 3.21 -19.48 -21.03
C GLU A 485 3.31 -17.96 -20.96
N ILE A 486 4.19 -17.33 -21.73
CA ILE A 486 4.43 -15.90 -21.68
C ILE A 486 4.05 -15.22 -23.00
N GLN A 487 4.86 -15.36 -24.05
CA GLN A 487 4.79 -14.52 -25.25
C GLN A 487 3.42 -14.50 -25.92
N ARG A 488 2.77 -15.67 -26.11
CA ARG A 488 1.43 -15.74 -26.71
C ARG A 488 0.36 -15.09 -25.85
N LYS A 489 0.52 -15.14 -24.51
CA LYS A 489 -0.42 -14.52 -23.59
C LYS A 489 -0.28 -13.01 -23.61
N GLU A 490 0.95 -12.50 -23.65
CA GLU A 490 1.23 -11.07 -23.78
C GLU A 490 0.67 -10.49 -25.07
N ILE A 491 0.98 -11.13 -26.22
CA ILE A 491 0.46 -10.71 -27.54
C ILE A 491 -1.06 -10.68 -27.57
N ARG A 492 -1.72 -11.76 -27.10
CA ARG A 492 -3.18 -11.83 -27.10
C ARG A 492 -3.87 -10.80 -26.21
N ARG A 493 -3.16 -10.35 -25.16
CA ARG A 493 -3.64 -9.30 -24.25
C ARG A 493 -3.18 -7.92 -24.67
N ASP A 494 -2.43 -7.83 -25.77
CA ASP A 494 -1.83 -6.58 -26.24
C ASP A 494 -1.12 -5.85 -25.11
N LEU A 495 -0.17 -6.53 -24.47
CA LEU A 495 0.64 -5.93 -23.38
C LEU A 495 1.81 -5.13 -23.97
N ALA A 496 2.06 -3.97 -23.39
CA ALA A 496 3.16 -3.10 -23.80
C ALA A 496 4.54 -3.77 -23.65
N SER A 497 4.67 -4.76 -22.75
CA SER A 497 5.90 -5.54 -22.53
C SER A 497 6.38 -6.31 -23.78
N VAL A 498 5.50 -6.62 -24.73
CA VAL A 498 5.87 -7.24 -26.01
C VAL A 498 6.84 -6.34 -26.78
N LYS A 499 6.63 -5.03 -26.75
CA LYS A 499 7.52 -4.00 -27.29
C LYS A 499 8.44 -3.45 -26.19
N HIS A 500 9.25 -4.31 -25.59
CA HIS A 500 10.04 -3.99 -24.39
C HIS A 500 11.01 -2.81 -24.57
N GLN A 501 11.54 -2.55 -25.77
CA GLN A 501 12.38 -1.36 -26.04
C GLN A 501 11.57 -0.07 -25.94
N ASP A 502 10.38 -0.03 -26.54
CA ASP A 502 9.47 1.09 -26.43
C ASP A 502 8.98 1.28 -24.98
N LEU A 503 8.59 0.18 -24.31
CA LEU A 503 8.21 0.22 -22.89
C LEU A 503 9.35 0.76 -22.00
N ALA A 504 10.61 0.45 -22.34
CA ALA A 504 11.80 0.98 -21.64
C ALA A 504 12.13 2.44 -22.01
N GLY A 505 11.40 3.05 -22.94
CA GLY A 505 11.50 4.48 -23.26
C GLY A 505 12.36 4.81 -24.49
N SER A 506 12.64 3.84 -25.40
CA SER A 506 13.43 4.13 -26.59
C SER A 506 12.83 5.21 -27.47
N THR A 507 11.50 5.22 -27.66
CA THR A 507 10.79 6.20 -28.47
C THR A 507 10.79 7.58 -27.83
N VAL A 508 10.63 7.69 -26.51
CA VAL A 508 10.76 8.94 -25.76
C VAL A 508 12.18 9.49 -25.87
N GLY A 509 13.19 8.59 -25.75
CA GLY A 509 14.58 8.98 -25.88
C GLY A 509 14.96 9.44 -27.29
N ASP A 510 14.39 8.84 -28.33
CA ASP A 510 14.57 9.27 -29.72
C ASP A 510 13.94 10.65 -29.97
N GLU A 511 12.71 10.89 -29.52
CA GLU A 511 12.05 12.19 -29.56
C GLU A 511 12.91 13.29 -28.90
N HIS A 512 13.44 13.03 -27.70
CA HIS A 512 14.33 13.98 -27.02
C HIS A 512 15.62 14.27 -27.80
N LYS A 513 16.23 13.25 -28.42
CA LYS A 513 17.42 13.45 -29.25
C LYS A 513 17.12 14.33 -30.46
N GLU A 514 15.97 14.14 -31.11
CA GLU A 514 15.52 15.01 -32.21
C GLU A 514 15.32 16.46 -31.73
N TYR A 515 14.75 16.68 -30.54
CA TYR A 515 14.65 18.02 -29.96
C TYR A 515 15.99 18.68 -29.69
N PHE A 516 17.01 17.89 -29.32
CA PHE A 516 18.34 18.42 -28.99
C PHE A 516 19.25 18.59 -30.20
N SER A 517 19.16 17.73 -31.21
CA SER A 517 20.11 17.60 -32.30
C SER A 517 19.48 17.76 -33.70
N GLY A 518 18.17 17.84 -33.81
CA GLY A 518 17.47 17.90 -35.11
C GLY A 518 17.81 16.71 -36.01
N ASP A 519 18.04 16.97 -37.29
CA ASP A 519 18.36 15.94 -38.30
C ASP A 519 19.66 15.17 -38.05
N ASN A 520 20.47 15.62 -37.09
CA ASN A 520 21.72 14.91 -36.70
C ASN A 520 21.50 13.87 -35.60
N ALA A 521 20.25 13.69 -35.13
CA ALA A 521 19.93 12.73 -34.06
C ALA A 521 20.20 11.29 -34.50
N LEU A 522 20.92 10.52 -33.66
CA LEU A 522 21.09 9.07 -33.86
C LEU A 522 19.94 8.34 -33.16
N LEU A 523 18.95 7.87 -33.93
CA LEU A 523 17.75 7.24 -33.43
C LEU A 523 17.93 5.74 -33.29
N ALA A 524 17.33 5.15 -32.23
CA ALA A 524 17.32 3.71 -31.95
C ALA A 524 16.20 2.97 -32.68
N GLY A 525 15.08 3.66 -33.00
CA GLY A 525 13.85 3.10 -33.58
C GLY A 525 13.78 3.08 -35.09
N GLY A 526 14.92 3.12 -35.83
CA GLY A 526 14.92 3.17 -37.30
C GLY A 526 14.30 1.95 -37.98
N LYS A 527 13.99 2.09 -39.29
CA LYS A 527 13.46 1.01 -40.15
C LYS A 527 14.31 -0.25 -40.05
N GLY A 528 13.71 -1.42 -39.83
CA GLY A 528 14.37 -2.70 -39.69
C GLY A 528 14.61 -3.15 -38.25
N SER A 529 14.13 -2.36 -37.28
CA SER A 529 14.12 -2.75 -35.86
C SER A 529 13.13 -3.93 -35.66
N THR A 530 13.43 -4.78 -34.67
CA THR A 530 12.55 -5.91 -34.30
C THR A 530 11.21 -5.45 -33.68
N MET A 531 11.08 -4.17 -33.37
CA MET A 531 9.82 -3.57 -32.86
C MET A 531 8.66 -3.66 -33.86
N ASP A 532 8.97 -3.68 -35.17
CA ASP A 532 7.96 -3.77 -36.23
C ASP A 532 7.37 -5.18 -36.39
N ARG A 533 7.85 -6.17 -35.64
CA ARG A 533 7.40 -7.57 -35.73
C ARG A 533 6.27 -7.94 -34.77
N PHE A 534 5.83 -7.01 -33.92
CA PHE A 534 4.81 -7.22 -32.89
C PHE A 534 3.68 -6.22 -32.96
#